data_2923b0a2a36db16e013829597bca1eb1
#
_entry.id   2923b0a2a36db16e013829597bca1eb1
#
_cell.length_a   1.000
_cell.length_b   1.000
_cell.length_c   1.000
_cell.angle_alpha   90.00
_cell.angle_beta   90.00
_cell.angle_gamma   90.00
#
_symmetry.space_group_name_H-M   'P 1'
#
loop_
_entity.id
_entity.type
_entity.pdbx_description
1 polymer ?
#
loop_
_entity_poly.entity_id
_entity_poly.type
_entity_poly.pdbx_seq_one_letter_code
_entity_poly.pdbx_strand_id
1 'polypeptide(L)'
;MTVNTEKESQITVSGDARVTRVGKFIRRCRLDEISQLLNVLRGDMTFVGTRPEVPRYTERYTPEMMATLLLPAGITSLASILYKDEARLLDCAEDADAVYTETILPAKMRYNLEQLKKTSLRNDLRVMCMTVFAVLGKDYGAARAGNGKKKRK
;
A
#
# COMPACT_ATOMS: atom_id res chain seq x y z
N MET A 1 -15.52 -10.18 -4.74
CA MET A 1 -14.91 -11.24 -3.88
C MET A 1 -16.01 -12.17 -3.46
N THR A 2 -15.76 -13.47 -3.45
CA THR A 2 -16.71 -14.47 -2.95
C THR A 2 -16.70 -14.51 -1.42
N VAL A 3 -17.86 -14.81 -0.82
CA VAL A 3 -18.20 -14.57 0.60
C VAL A 3 -17.54 -15.51 1.64
N ASN A 4 -16.57 -16.36 1.31
CA ASN A 4 -15.97 -17.33 2.24
C ASN A 4 -14.49 -17.04 2.55
N THR A 5 -14.18 -15.83 3.08
CA THR A 5 -12.82 -15.33 3.18
C THR A 5 -12.22 -15.23 4.59
N GLU A 6 -12.96 -15.66 5.62
CA GLU A 6 -12.51 -15.40 7.02
C GLU A 6 -11.37 -16.32 7.52
N LYS A 7 -10.99 -17.36 6.78
CA LYS A 7 -9.96 -18.34 7.21
C LYS A 7 -8.66 -18.32 6.41
N GLU A 8 -8.56 -17.51 5.34
CA GLU A 8 -7.38 -17.46 4.47
C GLU A 8 -6.63 -16.13 4.63
N SER A 9 -5.38 -16.10 4.15
CA SER A 9 -4.53 -14.92 4.17
C SER A 9 -5.29 -13.65 3.72
N GLN A 10 -5.21 -12.58 4.50
CA GLN A 10 -5.83 -11.29 4.19
C GLN A 10 -5.07 -10.53 3.10
N ILE A 11 -3.91 -11.04 2.71
CA ILE A 11 -3.10 -10.51 1.60
C ILE A 11 -3.61 -11.11 0.30
N THR A 12 -3.81 -10.26 -0.70
CA THR A 12 -4.15 -10.70 -2.05
C THR A 12 -2.87 -10.84 -2.87
N VAL A 13 -2.56 -12.07 -3.29
CA VAL A 13 -1.45 -12.35 -4.21
C VAL A 13 -1.92 -12.28 -5.66
N SER A 14 -0.95 -12.15 -6.60
CA SER A 14 -1.27 -12.17 -8.03
C SER A 14 -1.87 -13.52 -8.41
N GLY A 15 -2.99 -13.50 -9.14
CA GLY A 15 -3.65 -14.75 -9.53
C GLY A 15 -4.64 -15.31 -8.53
N ASP A 16 -4.93 -14.62 -7.43
CA ASP A 16 -5.92 -15.02 -6.42
C ASP A 16 -7.25 -15.42 -7.08
N ALA A 17 -7.64 -16.69 -6.92
CA ALA A 17 -8.84 -17.28 -7.50
C ALA A 17 -10.15 -16.62 -6.99
N ARG A 18 -10.07 -15.88 -5.87
CA ARG A 18 -11.21 -15.14 -5.30
C ARG A 18 -11.57 -13.89 -6.10
N VAL A 19 -10.70 -13.45 -7.02
CA VAL A 19 -10.91 -12.24 -7.81
C VAL A 19 -11.62 -12.58 -9.12
N THR A 20 -12.85 -12.13 -9.27
CA THR A 20 -13.65 -12.28 -10.50
C THR A 20 -13.04 -11.52 -11.68
N ARG A 21 -13.43 -11.85 -12.93
CA ARG A 21 -12.98 -11.12 -14.14
C ARG A 21 -13.30 -9.63 -14.06
N VAL A 22 -14.50 -9.28 -13.62
CA VAL A 22 -14.95 -7.89 -13.40
C VAL A 22 -14.11 -7.25 -12.29
N GLY A 23 -13.85 -7.97 -11.19
CA GLY A 23 -13.00 -7.49 -10.11
C GLY A 23 -11.56 -7.17 -10.57
N LYS A 24 -11.00 -7.97 -11.48
CA LYS A 24 -9.68 -7.69 -12.08
C LYS A 24 -9.68 -6.38 -12.89
N PHE A 25 -10.74 -6.14 -13.68
CA PHE A 25 -10.88 -4.90 -14.43
C PHE A 25 -11.02 -3.69 -13.51
N ILE A 26 -11.91 -3.77 -12.51
CA ILE A 26 -12.15 -2.70 -11.53
C ILE A 26 -10.85 -2.34 -10.79
N ARG A 27 -10.10 -3.35 -10.30
CA ARG A 27 -8.81 -3.14 -9.63
C ARG A 27 -7.75 -2.55 -10.55
N ARG A 28 -7.70 -3.01 -11.82
CA ARG A 28 -6.74 -2.47 -12.80
C ARG A 28 -6.98 -0.98 -13.07
N CYS A 29 -8.24 -0.57 -13.10
CA CYS A 29 -8.63 0.83 -13.31
C CYS A 29 -8.70 1.63 -12.01
N ARG A 30 -8.39 1.03 -10.85
CA ARG A 30 -8.51 1.66 -9.52
C ARG A 30 -9.93 2.19 -9.21
N LEU A 31 -10.95 1.62 -9.85
CA LEU A 31 -12.34 2.01 -9.64
C LEU A 31 -12.89 1.57 -8.28
N ASP A 32 -12.28 0.56 -7.67
CA ASP A 32 -12.56 0.10 -6.31
C ASP A 32 -12.24 1.16 -5.24
N GLU A 33 -11.40 2.12 -5.58
CA GLU A 33 -11.02 3.21 -4.66
C GLU A 33 -11.90 4.46 -4.80
N ILE A 34 -12.78 4.53 -5.81
CA ILE A 34 -13.69 5.69 -6.02
C ILE A 34 -14.61 5.92 -4.83
N SER A 35 -15.09 4.86 -4.18
CA SER A 35 -15.93 4.97 -2.98
C SER A 35 -15.23 5.69 -1.82
N GLN A 36 -13.90 5.65 -1.77
CA GLN A 36 -13.12 6.35 -0.75
C GLN A 36 -13.19 7.88 -0.90
N LEU A 37 -13.54 8.39 -2.10
CA LEU A 37 -13.77 9.82 -2.30
C LEU A 37 -14.91 10.35 -1.43
N LEU A 38 -15.92 9.52 -1.14
CA LEU A 38 -16.99 9.89 -0.22
C LEU A 38 -16.46 10.05 1.21
N ASN A 39 -15.51 9.22 1.62
CA ASN A 39 -14.88 9.35 2.93
C ASN A 39 -13.99 10.62 3.00
N VAL A 40 -13.35 10.99 1.89
CA VAL A 40 -12.61 12.26 1.82
C VAL A 40 -13.57 13.46 1.93
N LEU A 41 -14.71 13.43 1.23
CA LEU A 41 -15.71 14.49 1.33
C LEU A 41 -16.33 14.62 2.72
N ARG A 42 -16.44 13.51 3.46
CA ARG A 42 -16.90 13.51 4.86
C ARG A 42 -15.83 13.93 5.86
N GLY A 43 -14.56 13.99 5.43
CA GLY A 43 -13.42 14.29 6.31
C GLY A 43 -12.86 13.06 7.06
N ASP A 44 -13.37 11.85 6.79
CA ASP A 44 -12.90 10.61 7.40
C ASP A 44 -11.55 10.15 6.83
N MET A 45 -11.21 10.59 5.60
CA MET A 45 -9.97 10.29 4.89
C MET A 45 -9.39 11.53 4.23
N THR A 46 -8.12 11.44 3.85
CA THR A 46 -7.41 12.43 3.02
C THR A 46 -7.05 11.84 1.66
N PHE A 47 -6.70 12.69 0.69
CA PHE A 47 -6.16 12.21 -0.58
C PHE A 47 -4.78 11.56 -0.36
N VAL A 48 -3.92 12.23 0.39
CA VAL A 48 -2.53 11.80 0.64
C VAL A 48 -2.32 11.54 2.12
N GLY A 49 -1.96 10.33 2.48
CA GLY A 49 -1.76 9.89 3.85
C GLY A 49 -1.40 8.40 3.91
N THR A 50 -1.11 7.91 5.10
CA THR A 50 -0.85 6.48 5.29
C THR A 50 -2.09 5.67 4.89
N ARG A 51 -1.90 4.71 3.96
CA ARG A 51 -3.01 3.82 3.57
C ARG A 51 -3.39 2.94 4.75
N PRO A 52 -4.70 2.75 5.04
CA PRO A 52 -5.13 1.88 6.13
C PRO A 52 -4.65 0.45 5.93
N GLU A 53 -4.10 -0.12 6.96
CA GLU A 53 -3.76 -1.54 7.01
C GLU A 53 -4.87 -2.32 7.76
N VAL A 54 -4.94 -3.62 7.54
CA VAL A 54 -5.88 -4.47 8.27
C VAL A 54 -5.46 -4.60 9.74
N PRO A 55 -6.40 -4.75 10.70
CA PRO A 55 -6.13 -4.77 12.14
C PRO A 55 -5.00 -5.74 12.53
N ARG A 56 -4.95 -6.92 11.93
CA ARG A 56 -3.92 -7.93 12.18
C ARG A 56 -2.49 -7.41 12.03
N TYR A 57 -2.25 -6.46 11.10
CA TYR A 57 -0.91 -5.88 10.88
C TYR A 57 -0.68 -4.65 11.74
N THR A 58 -1.74 -3.88 12.04
CA THR A 58 -1.60 -2.73 12.94
C THR A 58 -1.29 -3.16 14.38
N GLU A 59 -1.73 -4.34 14.81
CA GLU A 59 -1.36 -4.92 16.11
C GLU A 59 0.15 -5.18 16.26
N ARG A 60 0.86 -5.30 15.13
CA ARG A 60 2.32 -5.50 15.09
C ARG A 60 3.11 -4.21 14.91
N TYR A 61 2.46 -3.06 14.95
CA TYR A 61 3.12 -1.78 14.81
C TYR A 61 4.02 -1.49 16.01
N THR A 62 5.22 -1.01 15.71
CA THR A 62 6.08 -0.40 16.74
C THR A 62 5.49 0.92 17.20
N PRO A 63 5.89 1.44 18.38
CA PRO A 63 5.45 2.77 18.85
C PRO A 63 5.68 3.88 17.82
N GLU A 64 6.76 3.79 17.04
CA GLU A 64 7.05 4.74 15.96
C GLU A 64 6.04 4.62 14.81
N MET A 65 5.70 3.39 14.40
CA MET A 65 4.70 3.14 13.35
C MET A 65 3.32 3.63 13.75
N MET A 66 2.97 3.56 15.03
CA MET A 66 1.69 4.07 15.55
C MET A 66 1.50 5.57 15.28
N ALA A 67 2.59 6.34 15.15
CA ALA A 67 2.49 7.75 14.79
C ALA A 67 1.80 7.99 13.44
N THR A 68 1.83 7.01 12.53
CA THR A 68 1.11 7.11 11.24
C THR A 68 -0.40 7.09 11.38
N LEU A 69 -0.94 6.66 12.52
CA LEU A 69 -2.36 6.62 12.83
C LEU A 69 -2.88 7.94 13.45
N LEU A 70 -1.99 8.91 13.73
CA LEU A 70 -2.39 10.21 14.29
C LEU A 70 -3.09 11.11 13.25
N LEU A 71 -2.87 10.87 11.98
CA LEU A 71 -3.54 11.58 10.90
C LEU A 71 -4.57 10.68 10.22
N PRO A 72 -5.60 11.28 9.59
CA PRO A 72 -6.56 10.51 8.81
C PRO A 72 -5.87 9.70 7.71
N ALA A 73 -6.40 8.51 7.45
CA ALA A 73 -5.90 7.62 6.42
C ALA A 73 -5.98 8.27 5.02
N GLY A 74 -5.00 7.99 4.16
CA GLY A 74 -4.98 8.50 2.79
C GLY A 74 -5.43 7.48 1.75
N ILE A 75 -5.98 7.95 0.63
CA ILE A 75 -6.23 7.13 -0.56
C ILE A 75 -4.90 6.68 -1.15
N THR A 76 -3.91 7.58 -1.22
CA THR A 76 -2.57 7.31 -1.74
C THR A 76 -1.48 7.80 -0.80
N SER A 77 -0.29 7.21 -0.96
CA SER A 77 0.92 7.61 -0.24
C SER A 77 2.15 7.34 -1.11
N LEU A 78 3.29 7.90 -0.73
CA LEU A 78 4.55 7.57 -1.37
C LEU A 78 4.85 6.06 -1.25
N ALA A 79 4.57 5.46 -0.09
CA ALA A 79 4.70 4.02 0.11
C ALA A 79 3.84 3.21 -0.85
N SER A 80 2.56 3.59 -1.05
CA SER A 80 1.64 2.90 -1.97
C SER A 80 2.10 2.97 -3.43
N ILE A 81 2.73 4.08 -3.84
CA ILE A 81 3.27 4.25 -5.19
C ILE A 81 4.50 3.35 -5.40
N LEU A 82 5.40 3.33 -4.43
CA LEU A 82 6.66 2.60 -4.51
C LEU A 82 6.46 1.08 -4.40
N TYR A 83 5.46 0.65 -3.65
CA TYR A 83 5.09 -0.76 -3.44
C TYR A 83 3.84 -1.18 -4.20
N LYS A 84 3.51 -0.50 -5.31
CA LYS A 84 2.31 -0.81 -6.13
C LYS A 84 2.24 -2.27 -6.59
N ASP A 85 3.39 -2.90 -6.81
CA ASP A 85 3.54 -4.28 -7.28
C ASP A 85 3.92 -5.25 -6.13
N GLU A 86 3.59 -4.92 -4.87
CA GLU A 86 3.93 -5.75 -3.70
C GLU A 86 3.40 -7.19 -3.81
N ALA A 87 2.23 -7.38 -4.44
CA ALA A 87 1.68 -8.71 -4.68
C ALA A 87 2.65 -9.62 -5.44
N ARG A 88 3.42 -9.08 -6.41
CA ARG A 88 4.44 -9.83 -7.15
C ARG A 88 5.64 -10.21 -6.29
N LEU A 89 5.96 -9.39 -5.29
CA LEU A 89 7.04 -9.70 -4.34
C LEU A 89 6.64 -10.86 -3.42
N LEU A 90 5.36 -10.98 -3.14
CA LEU A 90 4.79 -12.01 -2.29
C LEU A 90 4.52 -13.32 -3.05
N ASP A 91 4.31 -13.27 -4.37
CA ASP A 91 4.07 -14.46 -5.20
C ASP A 91 5.21 -15.49 -5.16
N CYS A 92 6.45 -15.01 -4.92
CA CYS A 92 7.65 -15.85 -4.87
C CYS A 92 8.04 -16.26 -3.45
N ALA A 93 7.25 -15.90 -2.43
CA ALA A 93 7.55 -16.16 -1.03
C ALA A 93 6.89 -17.48 -0.57
N GLU A 94 7.63 -18.30 0.16
CA GLU A 94 7.08 -19.51 0.81
C GLU A 94 6.05 -19.13 1.90
N ASP A 95 6.32 -18.05 2.64
CA ASP A 95 5.40 -17.45 3.60
C ASP A 95 5.22 -15.95 3.29
N ALA A 96 4.14 -15.64 2.57
CA ALA A 96 3.80 -14.27 2.18
C ALA A 96 3.51 -13.36 3.39
N ASP A 97 2.93 -13.91 4.46
CA ASP A 97 2.59 -13.15 5.67
C ASP A 97 3.85 -12.75 6.46
N ALA A 98 4.81 -13.66 6.60
CA ALA A 98 6.09 -13.39 7.23
C ALA A 98 6.89 -12.34 6.42
N VAL A 99 7.03 -12.52 5.10
CA VAL A 99 7.73 -11.57 4.24
C VAL A 99 7.07 -10.19 4.26
N TYR A 100 5.74 -10.15 4.25
CA TYR A 100 5.02 -8.89 4.39
C TYR A 100 5.34 -8.19 5.70
N THR A 101 5.20 -8.90 6.82
CA THR A 101 5.33 -8.34 8.17
C THR A 101 6.76 -7.93 8.50
N GLU A 102 7.74 -8.74 8.11
CA GLU A 102 9.13 -8.53 8.51
C GLU A 102 9.92 -7.63 7.55
N THR A 103 9.51 -7.58 6.28
CA THR A 103 10.26 -6.87 5.24
C THR A 103 9.49 -5.71 4.63
N ILE A 104 8.28 -5.97 4.12
CA ILE A 104 7.53 -4.97 3.33
C ILE A 104 6.92 -3.92 4.25
N LEU A 105 6.24 -4.32 5.31
CA LEU A 105 5.57 -3.42 6.23
C LEU A 105 6.52 -2.40 6.88
N PRO A 106 7.67 -2.80 7.46
CA PRO A 106 8.62 -1.84 8.03
C PRO A 106 9.17 -0.87 6.98
N ALA A 107 9.42 -1.35 5.77
CA ALA A 107 9.91 -0.51 4.69
C ALA A 107 8.87 0.51 4.23
N LYS A 108 7.60 0.10 4.06
CA LYS A 108 6.47 1.01 3.77
C LYS A 108 6.32 2.06 4.87
N MET A 109 6.40 1.65 6.13
CA MET A 109 6.22 2.54 7.28
C MET A 109 7.31 3.61 7.36
N ARG A 110 8.55 3.31 6.98
CA ARG A 110 9.60 4.34 6.86
C ARG A 110 9.20 5.46 5.91
N TYR A 111 8.68 5.13 4.72
CA TYR A 111 8.20 6.14 3.76
C TYR A 111 6.99 6.92 4.29
N ASN A 112 6.07 6.25 4.98
CA ASN A 112 4.91 6.90 5.59
C ASN A 112 5.34 7.87 6.71
N LEU A 113 6.29 7.49 7.57
CA LEU A 113 6.84 8.36 8.62
C LEU A 113 7.62 9.54 8.04
N GLU A 114 8.39 9.34 6.96
CA GLU A 114 9.04 10.44 6.27
C GLU A 114 8.04 11.41 5.63
N GLN A 115 6.96 10.89 5.06
CA GLN A 115 5.87 11.69 4.50
C GLN A 115 5.16 12.49 5.60
N LEU A 116 4.91 11.88 6.75
CA LEU A 116 4.32 12.54 7.92
C LEU A 116 5.13 13.76 8.35
N LYS A 117 6.47 13.64 8.40
CA LYS A 117 7.39 14.75 8.74
C LYS A 117 7.41 15.88 7.71
N LYS A 118 7.00 15.59 6.47
CA LYS A 118 7.03 16.53 5.34
C LYS A 118 5.62 16.92 4.87
N THR A 119 4.63 16.84 5.74
CA THR A 119 3.24 17.19 5.41
C THR A 119 3.14 18.63 4.94
N SER A 120 2.74 18.82 3.70
CA SER A 120 2.48 20.11 3.08
C SER A 120 1.64 19.95 1.82
N LEU A 121 0.83 20.94 1.49
CA LEU A 121 -0.01 20.93 0.29
C LEU A 121 0.81 20.70 -1.00
N ARG A 122 2.02 21.27 -1.08
CA ARG A 122 2.92 21.09 -2.22
C ARG A 122 3.38 19.63 -2.35
N ASN A 123 3.69 18.98 -1.23
CA ASN A 123 4.10 17.59 -1.22
C ASN A 123 2.93 16.66 -1.57
N ASP A 124 1.74 16.97 -1.08
CA ASP A 124 0.54 16.20 -1.36
C ASP A 124 0.18 16.27 -2.85
N LEU A 125 0.23 17.46 -3.44
CA LEU A 125 0.01 17.62 -4.87
C LEU A 125 1.05 16.86 -5.70
N ARG A 126 2.31 16.83 -5.26
CA ARG A 126 3.36 16.03 -5.89
C ARG A 126 3.03 14.52 -5.82
N VAL A 127 2.63 14.01 -4.67
CA VAL A 127 2.27 12.58 -4.48
C VAL A 127 1.06 12.23 -5.32
N MET A 128 0.04 13.09 -5.39
CA MET A 128 -1.13 12.90 -6.26
C MET A 128 -0.72 12.80 -7.74
N CYS A 129 0.12 13.71 -8.23
CA CYS A 129 0.65 13.63 -9.59
C CYS A 129 1.45 12.34 -9.83
N MET A 130 2.30 11.93 -8.88
CA MET A 130 3.04 10.67 -8.96
C MET A 130 2.10 9.47 -9.03
N THR A 131 0.99 9.48 -8.28
CA THR A 131 -0.03 8.43 -8.31
C THR A 131 -0.63 8.28 -9.71
N VAL A 132 -1.03 9.39 -10.34
CA VAL A 132 -1.57 9.38 -11.71
C VAL A 132 -0.56 8.75 -12.68
N PHE A 133 0.69 9.19 -12.64
CA PHE A 133 1.73 8.61 -13.49
C PHE A 133 2.02 7.14 -13.18
N ALA A 134 1.95 6.71 -11.93
CA ALA A 134 2.11 5.31 -11.54
C ALA A 134 0.98 4.42 -12.10
N VAL A 135 -0.25 4.93 -12.09
CA VAL A 135 -1.42 4.25 -12.71
C VAL A 135 -1.26 4.17 -14.23
N LEU A 136 -0.72 5.21 -14.88
CA LEU A 136 -0.41 5.23 -16.30
C LEU A 136 0.81 4.37 -16.69
N GLY A 137 1.38 3.62 -15.76
CA GLY A 137 2.44 2.64 -16.02
C GLY A 137 3.85 3.11 -15.69
N LYS A 138 4.05 4.33 -15.17
CA LYS A 138 5.38 4.78 -14.74
C LYS A 138 5.82 3.97 -13.51
N ASP A 139 7.02 3.41 -13.58
CA ASP A 139 7.64 2.71 -12.47
C ASP A 139 8.56 3.63 -11.68
N TYR A 140 8.34 3.73 -10.37
CA TYR A 140 9.16 4.52 -9.45
C TYR A 140 10.17 3.66 -8.65
N GLY A 141 10.20 2.36 -8.87
CA GLY A 141 11.35 1.48 -8.62
C GLY A 141 11.79 1.20 -7.19
N ALA A 142 10.99 1.46 -6.16
CA ALA A 142 11.40 1.18 -4.78
C ALA A 142 11.46 -0.33 -4.43
N ALA A 143 10.65 -1.15 -5.09
CA ALA A 143 10.70 -2.60 -4.91
C ALA A 143 12.05 -3.24 -5.33
N ARG A 144 12.85 -2.52 -6.15
CA ARG A 144 14.20 -2.96 -6.55
C ARG A 144 15.28 -2.58 -5.54
N ALA A 145 15.06 -1.60 -4.68
CA ALA A 145 16.07 -1.10 -3.75
C ALA A 145 16.36 -2.07 -2.58
N GLY A 146 15.43 -2.98 -2.24
CA GLY A 146 15.60 -3.99 -1.19
C GLY A 146 16.56 -5.12 -1.54
N ASN A 147 16.80 -5.37 -2.83
CA ASN A 147 17.59 -6.52 -3.29
C ASN A 147 19.03 -6.15 -3.70
N GLY A 148 19.44 -4.91 -3.49
CA GLY A 148 20.73 -4.35 -3.96
C GLY A 148 21.94 -4.54 -3.06
N LYS A 149 21.82 -5.25 -1.94
CA LYS A 149 22.95 -5.48 -1.01
C LYS A 149 23.32 -6.95 -0.79
N LYS A 150 23.20 -7.79 -1.80
CA LYS A 150 23.97 -9.04 -1.77
C LYS A 150 25.09 -8.90 -2.78
N LYS A 151 26.27 -8.25 -2.34
CA LYS A 151 27.41 -8.06 -3.09
C LYS A 151 28.57 -8.80 -2.75
N ARG A 152 29.15 -9.34 -3.67
CA ARG A 152 30.61 -9.60 -3.82
C ARG A 152 31.45 -9.70 -2.54
N LYS A 153 31.80 -10.93 -2.22
CA LYS A 153 33.17 -11.30 -1.89
C LYS A 153 33.59 -12.49 -2.74
#